data_6eae712c428beb3454e18fe94a1a6435
#
_entry.id   6eae712c428beb3454e18fe94a1a6435
#
_cell.length_a   1.000
_cell.length_b   1.000
_cell.length_c   1.000
_cell.angle_alpha   90.00
_cell.angle_beta   90.00
_cell.angle_gamma   90.00
#
_symmetry.space_group_name_H-M   'P 1'
#
loop_
_entity.id
_entity.type
_entity.pdbx_description
1 polymer ?
#
loop_
_entity_poly.entity_id
_entity_poly.type
_entity_poly.pdbx_seq_one_letter_code
_entity_poly.pdbx_strand_id
1 'polypeptide(L)'
;MKGFGCHMMSVENIIELKGIKKRFEDNFEAVKDFNLQVKKGEFVTFLGPSGCGKTTTLRMIAGFDIPTEGQILLNGKEISQLPPNKRPINTVFQRYALFPHLNIFDNIAFGLKLKTKTVTYQNAAGETLTRQEKLTREEIREKVSHALQI
;
A
#
# COMPACT_ATOMS: atom_id res chain seq x y z
N MET A 1 21.24 21.57 38.03
CA MET A 1 21.62 20.72 36.88
C MET A 1 20.36 20.04 36.30
N LYS A 2 19.83 20.55 35.22
CA LYS A 2 18.65 19.95 34.54
C LYS A 2 19.20 18.97 33.53
N GLY A 3 18.93 17.65 33.72
CA GLY A 3 19.34 16.61 32.81
C GLY A 3 18.65 16.76 31.43
N PHE A 4 19.42 16.89 30.37
CA PHE A 4 18.95 16.75 29.00
C PHE A 4 18.59 15.28 28.79
N GLY A 5 17.30 14.97 28.88
CA GLY A 5 16.78 13.68 28.42
C GLY A 5 17.00 13.59 26.92
N CYS A 6 17.94 12.76 26.50
CA CYS A 6 18.08 12.35 25.10
C CYS A 6 16.80 11.61 24.71
N HIS A 7 15.90 12.29 24.02
CA HIS A 7 14.73 11.68 23.42
C HIS A 7 15.23 10.84 22.25
N MET A 8 15.53 9.56 22.51
CA MET A 8 15.78 8.60 21.44
C MET A 8 14.50 8.56 20.59
N MET A 9 14.55 9.14 19.38
CA MET A 9 13.52 8.96 18.38
C MET A 9 13.37 7.46 18.18
N SER A 10 12.27 6.88 18.65
CA SER A 10 11.91 5.51 18.34
C SER A 10 11.73 5.44 16.84
N VAL A 11 12.58 4.65 16.17
CA VAL A 11 12.46 4.43 14.73
C VAL A 11 11.16 3.67 14.52
N GLU A 12 10.12 4.36 14.02
CA GLU A 12 8.82 3.74 13.78
C GLU A 12 8.92 2.70 12.66
N ASN A 13 8.53 1.47 12.99
CA ASN A 13 8.34 0.43 12.00
C ASN A 13 7.09 0.74 11.17
N ILE A 14 7.25 0.78 9.85
CA ILE A 14 6.12 0.97 8.94
C ILE A 14 5.37 -0.35 8.73
N ILE A 15 6.09 -1.48 8.62
CA ILE A 15 5.52 -2.83 8.49
C ILE A 15 6.14 -3.73 9.55
N GLU A 16 5.30 -4.53 10.20
CA GLU A 16 5.73 -5.59 11.08
C GLU A 16 4.98 -6.88 10.75
N LEU A 17 5.72 -7.97 10.58
CA LEU A 17 5.21 -9.33 10.48
C LEU A 17 5.60 -10.05 11.76
N LYS A 18 4.63 -10.63 12.47
CA LYS A 18 4.84 -11.31 13.76
C LYS A 18 4.32 -12.73 13.69
N GLY A 19 5.21 -13.71 13.73
CA GLY A 19 4.89 -15.13 13.75
C GLY A 19 4.07 -15.58 12.54
N ILE A 20 4.32 -15.03 11.35
CA ILE A 20 3.53 -15.31 10.16
C ILE A 20 3.72 -16.75 9.71
N LYS A 21 2.62 -17.49 9.62
CA LYS A 21 2.54 -18.79 8.97
C LYS A 21 1.53 -18.78 7.83
N LYS A 22 1.83 -19.53 6.78
CA LYS A 22 0.89 -19.78 5.69
C LYS A 22 0.90 -21.24 5.31
N ARG A 23 -0.24 -21.90 5.51
CA ARG A 23 -0.52 -23.27 5.09
C ARG A 23 -1.67 -23.23 4.07
N PHE A 24 -1.51 -23.97 2.98
CA PHE A 24 -2.53 -24.17 1.97
C PHE A 24 -3.34 -25.45 2.25
N GLU A 25 -4.43 -25.66 1.51
CA GLU A 25 -5.39 -26.76 1.73
C GLU A 25 -4.77 -28.15 1.60
N ASP A 26 -3.69 -28.29 0.82
CA ASP A 26 -2.90 -29.52 0.65
C ASP A 26 -1.92 -29.77 1.81
N ASN A 27 -2.04 -29.07 2.91
CA ASN A 27 -1.11 -29.04 4.04
C ASN A 27 0.31 -28.57 3.69
N PHE A 28 0.50 -27.97 2.51
CA PHE A 28 1.76 -27.36 2.14
C PHE A 28 1.99 -26.09 2.94
N GLU A 29 3.05 -26.10 3.77
CA GLU A 29 3.43 -24.95 4.58
C GLU A 29 4.40 -24.05 3.80
N ALA A 30 3.87 -23.03 3.17
CA ALA A 30 4.62 -22.11 2.32
C ALA A 30 5.46 -21.09 3.11
N VAL A 31 5.00 -20.71 4.30
CA VAL A 31 5.71 -19.79 5.21
C VAL A 31 5.63 -20.33 6.63
N LYS A 32 6.79 -20.43 7.30
CA LYS A 32 6.97 -21.00 8.64
C LYS A 32 7.52 -19.94 9.57
N ASP A 33 6.70 -19.49 10.53
CA ASP A 33 7.09 -18.57 11.62
C ASP A 33 7.99 -17.40 11.16
N PHE A 34 7.50 -16.67 10.15
CA PHE A 34 8.26 -15.57 9.56
C PHE A 34 8.05 -14.28 10.33
N ASN A 35 9.15 -13.65 10.73
CA ASN A 35 9.17 -12.38 11.46
C ASN A 35 9.97 -11.35 10.67
N LEU A 36 9.45 -10.12 10.55
CA LEU A 36 10.11 -9.02 9.85
C LEU A 36 9.66 -7.69 10.43
N GLN A 37 10.58 -6.75 10.54
CA GLN A 37 10.31 -5.36 10.85
C GLN A 37 10.94 -4.50 9.78
N VAL A 38 10.15 -3.61 9.18
CA VAL A 38 10.61 -2.66 8.14
C VAL A 38 10.41 -1.25 8.67
N LYS A 39 11.47 -0.48 8.71
CA LYS A 39 11.46 0.92 9.18
C LYS A 39 10.98 1.84 8.06
N LYS A 40 10.47 2.99 8.43
CA LYS A 40 10.06 4.02 7.46
C LYS A 40 11.26 4.46 6.62
N GLY A 41 11.10 4.41 5.28
CA GLY A 41 12.16 4.76 4.32
C GLY A 41 13.18 3.65 4.07
N GLU A 42 13.03 2.48 4.67
CA GLU A 42 13.92 1.35 4.45
C GLU A 42 13.59 0.63 3.13
N PHE A 43 14.63 0.18 2.44
CA PHE A 43 14.52 -0.69 1.26
C PHE A 43 14.86 -2.12 1.67
N VAL A 44 13.92 -3.05 1.47
CA VAL A 44 14.06 -4.46 1.85
C VAL A 44 13.95 -5.36 0.62
N THR A 45 14.86 -6.32 0.49
CA THR A 45 14.86 -7.32 -0.59
C THR A 45 14.70 -8.73 -0.03
N PHE A 46 13.78 -9.50 -0.58
CA PHE A 46 13.62 -10.91 -0.29
C PHE A 46 14.44 -11.76 -1.26
N LEU A 47 15.48 -12.43 -0.77
CA LEU A 47 16.31 -13.34 -1.53
C LEU A 47 16.04 -14.80 -1.10
N GLY A 48 16.20 -15.73 -2.02
CA GLY A 48 16.06 -17.16 -1.74
C GLY A 48 15.62 -17.95 -2.98
N PRO A 49 15.69 -19.28 -2.94
CA PRO A 49 15.32 -20.16 -4.04
C PRO A 49 13.85 -20.08 -4.40
N SER A 50 13.47 -20.65 -5.54
CA SER A 50 12.06 -20.78 -5.93
C SER A 50 11.30 -21.60 -4.88
N GLY A 51 10.07 -21.19 -4.55
CA GLY A 51 9.22 -21.90 -3.59
C GLY A 51 9.48 -21.59 -2.09
N CYS A 52 10.47 -20.76 -1.73
CA CYS A 52 10.74 -20.43 -0.33
C CYS A 52 9.79 -19.40 0.32
N GLY A 53 8.64 -19.13 -0.27
CA GLY A 53 7.59 -18.31 0.33
C GLY A 53 7.67 -16.79 0.07
N LYS A 54 8.64 -16.27 -0.71
CA LYS A 54 8.76 -14.83 -1.00
C LYS A 54 7.49 -14.20 -1.56
N THR A 55 7.00 -14.76 -2.64
CA THR A 55 5.76 -14.27 -3.30
C THR A 55 4.56 -14.41 -2.38
N THR A 56 4.45 -15.51 -1.64
CA THR A 56 3.38 -15.74 -0.66
C THR A 56 3.40 -14.68 0.43
N THR A 57 4.59 -14.36 0.97
CA THR A 57 4.75 -13.31 1.98
C THR A 57 4.34 -11.93 1.44
N LEU A 58 4.81 -11.56 0.23
CA LEU A 58 4.41 -10.30 -0.41
C LEU A 58 2.90 -10.24 -0.68
N ARG A 59 2.28 -11.36 -1.10
CA ARG A 59 0.83 -11.45 -1.31
C ARG A 59 0.05 -11.27 0.00
N MET A 60 0.55 -11.82 1.13
CA MET A 60 -0.04 -11.62 2.44
C MET A 60 0.08 -10.15 2.90
N ILE A 61 1.22 -9.49 2.68
CA ILE A 61 1.39 -8.06 2.96
C ILE A 61 0.41 -7.23 2.13
N ALA A 62 0.27 -7.54 0.84
CA ALA A 62 -0.63 -6.85 -0.08
C ALA A 62 -2.12 -7.15 0.15
N GLY A 63 -2.46 -8.21 0.91
CA GLY A 63 -3.85 -8.61 1.21
C GLY A 63 -4.51 -9.53 0.21
N PHE A 64 -3.75 -10.09 -0.73
CA PHE A 64 -4.26 -11.11 -1.66
C PHE A 64 -4.37 -12.49 -1.01
N ASP A 65 -3.58 -12.74 0.03
CA ASP A 65 -3.65 -13.94 0.84
C ASP A 65 -3.75 -13.55 2.33
N ILE A 66 -4.45 -14.36 3.10
CA ILE A 66 -4.57 -14.20 4.55
C ILE A 66 -3.59 -15.16 5.22
N PRO A 67 -2.78 -14.73 6.19
CA PRO A 67 -1.94 -15.63 6.97
C PRO A 67 -2.81 -16.65 7.73
N THR A 68 -2.32 -17.89 7.88
CA THR A 68 -2.98 -18.92 8.69
C THR A 68 -2.82 -18.61 10.18
N GLU A 69 -1.63 -18.12 10.57
CA GLU A 69 -1.30 -17.67 11.92
C GLU A 69 -0.44 -16.41 11.86
N GLY A 70 -0.37 -15.68 12.97
CA GLY A 70 0.43 -14.47 13.10
C GLY A 70 -0.31 -13.20 12.69
N GLN A 71 0.39 -12.08 12.73
CA GLN A 71 -0.18 -10.74 12.52
C GLN A 71 0.69 -9.90 11.59
N ILE A 72 0.03 -9.13 10.72
CA ILE A 72 0.66 -8.11 9.88
C ILE A 72 0.17 -6.75 10.37
N LEU A 73 1.11 -5.90 10.78
CA LEU A 73 0.82 -4.55 11.21
C LEU A 73 1.39 -3.54 10.19
N LEU A 74 0.64 -2.47 9.97
CA LEU A 74 1.06 -1.31 9.18
C LEU A 74 0.89 -0.06 10.06
N ASN A 75 1.98 0.65 10.33
CA ASN A 75 2.01 1.77 11.28
C ASN A 75 1.35 1.40 12.63
N GLY A 76 1.67 0.21 13.15
CA GLY A 76 1.14 -0.31 14.41
C GLY A 76 -0.32 -0.80 14.37
N LYS A 77 -1.03 -0.67 13.25
CA LYS A 77 -2.42 -1.14 13.08
C LYS A 77 -2.44 -2.49 12.38
N GLU A 78 -3.19 -3.43 12.93
CA GLU A 78 -3.34 -4.75 12.30
C GLU A 78 -4.13 -4.67 11.00
N ILE A 79 -3.56 -5.28 9.95
CA ILE A 79 -4.14 -5.32 8.60
C ILE A 79 -4.31 -6.75 8.06
N SER A 80 -4.04 -7.78 8.85
CA SER A 80 -4.02 -9.19 8.41
C SER A 80 -5.28 -9.61 7.66
N GLN A 81 -6.46 -9.16 8.13
CA GLN A 81 -7.77 -9.50 7.60
C GLN A 81 -8.32 -8.47 6.60
N LEU A 82 -7.63 -7.35 6.38
CA LEU A 82 -8.11 -6.32 5.46
C LEU A 82 -7.90 -6.74 4.01
N PRO A 83 -8.90 -6.58 3.12
CA PRO A 83 -8.74 -6.82 1.70
C PRO A 83 -7.79 -5.80 1.05
N PRO A 84 -7.20 -6.09 -0.14
CA PRO A 84 -6.20 -5.24 -0.79
C PRO A 84 -6.64 -3.78 -0.96
N ASN A 85 -7.89 -3.56 -1.34
CA ASN A 85 -8.45 -2.23 -1.60
C ASN A 85 -8.62 -1.35 -0.34
N LYS A 86 -8.51 -1.94 0.85
CA LYS A 86 -8.57 -1.22 2.14
C LYS A 86 -7.19 -1.04 2.78
N ARG A 87 -6.13 -1.56 2.16
CA ARG A 87 -4.76 -1.39 2.64
C ARG A 87 -4.11 -0.19 1.95
N PRO A 88 -3.49 0.76 2.65
CA PRO A 88 -2.73 1.85 2.04
C PRO A 88 -1.35 1.36 1.57
N ILE A 89 -1.34 0.31 0.74
CA ILE A 89 -0.17 -0.35 0.18
C ILE A 89 -0.37 -0.44 -1.33
N ASN A 90 0.66 -0.11 -2.10
CA ASN A 90 0.68 -0.28 -3.55
C ASN A 90 1.57 -1.47 -3.91
N THR A 91 1.09 -2.31 -4.82
CA THR A 91 1.83 -3.45 -5.36
C THR A 91 2.09 -3.25 -6.84
N VAL A 92 3.35 -3.36 -7.24
CA VAL A 92 3.73 -3.40 -8.67
C VAL A 92 3.81 -4.86 -9.08
N PHE A 93 2.97 -5.25 -10.05
CA PHE A 93 2.95 -6.62 -10.56
C PHE A 93 4.02 -6.85 -11.62
N GLN A 94 4.61 -8.03 -11.63
CA GLN A 94 5.64 -8.43 -12.58
C GLN A 94 5.18 -8.35 -14.05
N ARG A 95 3.88 -8.49 -14.33
CA ARG A 95 3.25 -8.38 -15.66
C ARG A 95 2.52 -7.05 -15.87
N TYR A 96 2.93 -5.98 -15.18
CA TYR A 96 2.41 -4.61 -15.31
C TYR A 96 0.90 -4.42 -15.11
N ALA A 97 0.09 -5.49 -15.04
CA ALA A 97 -1.37 -5.47 -14.81
C ALA A 97 -2.13 -4.45 -15.71
N LEU A 98 -1.73 -4.33 -16.98
CA LEU A 98 -2.40 -3.46 -17.94
C LEU A 98 -3.77 -4.05 -18.31
N PHE A 99 -4.76 -3.18 -18.50
CA PHE A 99 -6.05 -3.52 -19.07
C PHE A 99 -5.92 -3.62 -20.59
N PRO A 100 -6.00 -4.83 -21.20
CA PRO A 100 -5.70 -5.01 -22.62
C PRO A 100 -6.71 -4.35 -23.56
N HIS A 101 -7.92 -4.05 -23.05
CA HIS A 101 -9.00 -3.39 -23.78
C HIS A 101 -8.93 -1.85 -23.69
N LEU A 102 -8.00 -1.30 -22.92
CA LEU A 102 -7.79 0.14 -22.79
C LEU A 102 -6.54 0.57 -23.55
N ASN A 103 -6.58 1.77 -24.13
CA ASN A 103 -5.39 2.40 -24.71
C ASN A 103 -4.42 2.87 -23.60
N ILE A 104 -3.25 3.38 -23.98
CA ILE A 104 -2.20 3.84 -23.03
C ILE A 104 -2.73 4.93 -22.13
N PHE A 105 -3.38 5.94 -22.71
CA PHE A 105 -3.96 7.05 -21.95
C PHE A 105 -4.96 6.57 -20.90
N ASP A 106 -5.90 5.70 -21.29
CA ASP A 106 -6.93 5.18 -20.39
C ASP A 106 -6.39 4.25 -19.32
N ASN A 107 -5.33 3.49 -19.58
CA ASN A 107 -4.62 2.70 -18.57
C ASN A 107 -4.04 3.61 -17.48
N ILE A 108 -3.35 4.69 -17.84
CA ILE A 108 -2.79 5.66 -16.88
C ILE A 108 -3.91 6.42 -16.18
N ALA A 109 -4.92 6.85 -16.91
CA ALA A 109 -6.06 7.61 -16.39
C ALA A 109 -6.98 6.79 -15.48
N PHE A 110 -6.92 5.45 -15.51
CA PHE A 110 -7.88 4.58 -14.83
C PHE A 110 -8.01 4.93 -13.34
N GLY A 111 -6.90 4.97 -12.63
CA GLY A 111 -6.88 5.34 -11.22
C GLY A 111 -7.25 6.79 -10.95
N LEU A 112 -6.94 7.71 -11.87
CA LEU A 112 -7.27 9.13 -11.74
C LEU A 112 -8.78 9.39 -11.86
N LYS A 113 -9.50 8.61 -12.67
CA LYS A 113 -10.97 8.69 -12.83
C LYS A 113 -11.72 8.34 -11.53
N LEU A 114 -11.07 7.60 -10.62
CA LEU A 114 -11.64 7.22 -9.33
C LEU A 114 -11.24 8.17 -8.19
N LYS A 115 -10.21 8.98 -8.38
CA LYS A 115 -9.73 9.93 -7.36
C LYS A 115 -10.69 11.11 -7.22
N THR A 116 -10.81 11.56 -5.97
CA THR A 116 -11.45 12.81 -5.61
C THR A 116 -10.41 13.80 -5.09
N LYS A 117 -10.70 15.11 -5.26
CA LYS A 117 -9.96 16.22 -4.65
C LYS A 117 -10.84 16.94 -3.66
N THR A 118 -10.26 17.50 -2.62
CA THR A 118 -10.96 18.38 -1.70
C THR A 118 -10.96 19.79 -2.29
N VAL A 119 -12.13 20.33 -2.53
CA VAL A 119 -12.31 21.71 -3.02
C VAL A 119 -12.89 22.54 -1.89
N THR A 120 -12.24 23.67 -1.61
CA THR A 120 -12.70 24.65 -0.63
C THR A 120 -13.49 25.75 -1.35
N TYR A 121 -14.66 26.09 -0.82
CA TYR A 121 -15.50 27.17 -1.35
C TYR A 121 -16.13 27.98 -0.21
N GLN A 122 -16.53 29.21 -0.48
CA GLN A 122 -17.28 30.03 0.46
C GLN A 122 -18.77 29.94 0.13
N ASN A 123 -19.60 29.77 1.17
CA ASN A 123 -21.05 29.85 1.03
C ASN A 123 -21.49 31.29 1.00
N ALA A 124 -22.80 31.54 0.77
CA ALA A 124 -23.39 32.87 0.75
C ALA A 124 -23.27 33.64 2.10
N ALA A 125 -22.99 32.96 3.18
CA ALA A 125 -22.74 33.53 4.51
C ALA A 125 -21.26 33.85 4.78
N GLY A 126 -20.35 33.61 3.81
CA GLY A 126 -18.90 33.82 3.94
C GLY A 126 -18.17 32.73 4.68
N GLU A 127 -18.82 31.63 5.01
CA GLU A 127 -18.18 30.49 5.69
C GLU A 127 -17.40 29.62 4.69
N THR A 128 -16.20 29.20 5.09
CA THR A 128 -15.35 28.31 4.28
C THR A 128 -15.77 26.86 4.49
N LEU A 129 -16.27 26.24 3.42
CA LEU A 129 -16.67 24.83 3.40
C LEU A 129 -15.79 24.02 2.45
N THR A 130 -15.74 22.70 2.67
CA THR A 130 -15.00 21.78 1.81
C THR A 130 -15.94 20.72 1.25
N ARG A 131 -15.72 20.35 -0.01
CA ARG A 131 -16.41 19.21 -0.64
C ARG A 131 -15.45 18.34 -1.42
N GLN A 132 -15.80 17.08 -1.60
CA GLN A 132 -15.05 16.14 -2.44
C GLN A 132 -15.59 16.21 -3.86
N GLU A 133 -14.71 16.48 -4.82
CA GLU A 133 -15.04 16.51 -6.24
C GLU A 133 -14.16 15.52 -7.02
N LYS A 134 -14.69 14.94 -8.09
CA LYS A 134 -13.88 14.17 -9.04
C LYS A 134 -12.94 15.10 -9.80
N LEU A 135 -11.82 14.56 -10.25
CA LEU A 135 -10.92 15.28 -11.15
C LEU A 135 -11.63 15.59 -12.48
N THR A 136 -11.39 16.78 -13.01
CA THR A 136 -11.89 17.18 -14.33
C THR A 136 -11.15 16.44 -15.44
N ARG A 137 -11.69 16.48 -16.68
CA ARG A 137 -11.04 15.87 -17.85
C ARG A 137 -9.69 16.54 -18.16
N GLU A 138 -9.59 17.84 -17.99
CA GLU A 138 -8.38 18.64 -18.18
C GLU A 138 -7.30 18.24 -17.18
N GLU A 139 -7.65 18.17 -15.91
CA GLU A 139 -6.73 17.73 -14.84
C GLU A 139 -6.22 16.30 -15.05
N ILE A 140 -7.08 15.39 -15.51
CA ILE A 140 -6.68 14.03 -15.83
C ILE A 140 -5.72 14.05 -17.03
N ARG A 141 -6.01 14.82 -18.08
CA ARG A 141 -5.15 14.93 -19.27
C ARG A 141 -3.77 15.47 -18.91
N GLU A 142 -3.71 16.52 -18.11
CA GLU A 142 -2.45 17.12 -17.65
C GLU A 142 -1.59 16.09 -16.88
N LYS A 143 -2.21 15.39 -15.90
CA LYS A 143 -1.52 14.36 -15.10
C LYS A 143 -1.03 13.18 -15.93
N VAL A 144 -1.81 12.74 -16.91
CA VAL A 144 -1.41 11.67 -17.83
C VAL A 144 -0.27 12.13 -18.73
N SER A 145 -0.35 13.35 -19.29
CA SER A 145 0.72 13.91 -20.12
C SER A 145 2.03 14.04 -19.35
N HIS A 146 1.97 14.50 -18.10
CA HIS A 146 3.15 14.57 -17.24
C HIS A 146 3.77 13.18 -16.98
N ALA A 147 2.94 12.17 -16.73
CA ALA A 147 3.41 10.79 -16.51
C ALA A 147 4.04 10.16 -17.75
N LEU A 148 3.66 10.60 -18.95
CA LEU A 148 4.23 10.12 -20.24
C LEU A 148 5.52 10.84 -20.62
N GLN A 149 5.88 11.94 -19.95
CA GLN A 149 7.11 12.71 -20.21
C GLN A 149 8.30 12.23 -19.37
N ILE A 150 8.09 11.30 -18.45
CA ILE A 150 9.13 10.67 -17.62
C ILE A 150 9.67 9.45 -18.35
#